data_7374b65c1e499b1868efbb39140ba060
#
_entry.id   7374b65c1e499b1868efbb39140ba060
#
_cell.length_a   1.000
_cell.length_b   1.000
_cell.length_c   1.000
_cell.angle_alpha   90.00
_cell.angle_beta   90.00
_cell.angle_gamma   90.00
#
_symmetry.space_group_name_H-M   'P 1'
#
loop_
_entity.id
_entity.type
_entity.pdbx_description
1 polymer ?
#
loop_
_entity_poly.entity_id
_entity_poly.type
_entity_poly.pdbx_seq_one_letter_code
_entity_poly.pdbx_strand_id
1 'polypeptide(L)'
;MILACHNLSKSFGDQVIVKDGSFHIENHEKAALVGLNGAGKSTILKMIVGQLSPDAGTVVLTKGKTLGYLAQHQEMESGNTIYEEVRTAKAEVIEMEKQIRTIEIELPSLSGDALEARLATYQRLTSAFEHADGYAYKSELTGVLKGLGFTEEEFTKPVDSLSGGQKTRVSLGKHLLTKPDVLLLDEPTNHLDMNSIAWLETYLLNYPGAVLIVSHDRYFLNRVVTKVIEVEQGQLHTYMGNYSDFAVKKEQLREARLKEYLNQQREIKHQEAVIEKLRSFNREKSIKRAESREKMLDKMTLVDKPMEINTDIHLKLEPSRVSGNDVLSVKGLSKAFPPQTLFTDISFEIKRGEHIAIIGDNGTGKTTLLKILNNVIQADSGSFTLGANVEIGYYDQEHHVLHMDKTIFEEISDDYPTLTNTQIRNMLAAFLFTGDDVFKLIGDLSGGERGRVSLAKLMLSNANFLILDEPTNHLDITSKEILERALNDYTGTILYVSHDRYFINQTATRILELTGNTFVNYIGNYDYYLEKKDLLTPAVSTAASEDTPAQVSESKLSWQEQKEEQARLRKRQNDLKKTEERIGVLETRNGKIDELMMQEEVYTNSVKCQELAKEKTANEAELEELYEKWEELAE
;
A
#
# COMPACT_ATOMS: atom_id res chain seq x y z
N MET A 1 16.80 18.81 15.30
CA MET A 1 16.14 17.63 15.94
C MET A 1 14.97 18.12 16.75
N ILE A 2 13.76 17.67 16.45
CA ILE A 2 12.54 18.09 17.17
C ILE A 2 12.04 16.99 18.12
N LEU A 3 12.16 15.71 17.72
CA LEU A 3 11.80 14.53 18.49
C LEU A 3 12.96 13.54 18.47
N ALA A 4 13.31 12.95 19.62
CA ALA A 4 14.28 11.88 19.72
C ALA A 4 13.82 10.78 20.67
N CYS A 5 14.04 9.55 20.27
CA CYS A 5 13.86 8.35 21.06
C CYS A 5 15.23 7.73 21.29
N HIS A 6 15.60 7.50 22.55
CA HIS A 6 16.90 6.96 22.94
C HIS A 6 16.71 5.63 23.66
N ASN A 7 17.29 4.55 23.12
CA ASN A 7 17.35 3.20 23.70
C ASN A 7 15.99 2.71 24.24
N LEU A 8 14.91 2.98 23.48
CA LEU A 8 13.57 2.56 23.86
C LEU A 8 13.48 1.04 23.93
N SER A 9 12.98 0.54 25.05
CA SER A 9 12.68 -0.87 25.22
C SER A 9 11.29 -1.02 25.82
N LYS A 10 10.52 -1.98 25.28
CA LYS A 10 9.18 -2.33 25.74
C LYS A 10 8.88 -3.79 25.50
N SER A 11 8.35 -4.48 26.51
CA SER A 11 7.84 -5.86 26.41
C SER A 11 6.50 -5.99 27.11
N PHE A 12 5.71 -6.96 26.66
CA PHE A 12 4.47 -7.38 27.30
C PHE A 12 4.57 -8.87 27.62
N GLY A 13 4.77 -9.20 28.90
CA GLY A 13 5.10 -10.57 29.31
C GLY A 13 6.39 -11.03 28.63
N ASP A 14 6.35 -12.15 27.93
CA ASP A 14 7.51 -12.71 27.22
C ASP A 14 7.72 -12.10 25.80
N GLN A 15 6.77 -11.31 25.32
CA GLN A 15 6.85 -10.71 23.99
C GLN A 15 7.61 -9.39 24.01
N VAL A 16 8.80 -9.36 23.42
CA VAL A 16 9.58 -8.14 23.21
C VAL A 16 9.03 -7.37 22.01
N ILE A 17 8.61 -6.12 22.22
CA ILE A 17 8.08 -5.23 21.18
C ILE A 17 9.21 -4.40 20.56
N VAL A 18 10.05 -3.80 21.40
CA VAL A 18 11.22 -3.05 20.95
C VAL A 18 12.33 -3.23 21.99
N LYS A 19 13.57 -3.35 21.53
CA LYS A 19 14.75 -3.51 22.35
C LYS A 19 15.82 -2.52 21.90
N ASP A 20 16.23 -1.63 22.81
CA ASP A 20 17.29 -0.64 22.62
C ASP A 20 17.12 0.23 21.34
N GLY A 21 15.86 0.46 20.93
CA GLY A 21 15.54 1.19 19.72
C GLY A 21 15.82 2.69 19.85
N SER A 22 16.54 3.27 18.88
CA SER A 22 16.85 4.70 18.85
C SER A 22 16.60 5.28 17.48
N PHE A 23 15.93 6.43 17.44
CA PHE A 23 15.76 7.23 16.22
C PHE A 23 15.46 8.68 16.58
N HIS A 24 15.57 9.55 15.60
CA HIS A 24 15.24 10.98 15.75
C HIS A 24 14.51 11.50 14.51
N ILE A 25 13.79 12.59 14.70
CA ILE A 25 13.09 13.32 13.64
C ILE A 25 13.55 14.77 13.68
N GLU A 26 13.91 15.30 12.51
CA GLU A 26 14.31 16.68 12.36
C GLU A 26 13.10 17.60 12.12
N ASN A 27 13.32 18.93 12.21
CA ASN A 27 12.29 19.91 11.87
C ASN A 27 11.88 19.73 10.40
N HIS A 28 10.58 19.85 10.12
CA HIS A 28 9.99 19.71 8.78
C HIS A 28 10.18 18.33 8.12
N GLU A 29 10.80 17.37 8.80
CA GLU A 29 11.03 16.03 8.26
C GLU A 29 9.73 15.22 8.22
N LYS A 30 9.55 14.43 7.15
CA LYS A 30 8.43 13.51 6.98
C LYS A 30 8.98 12.09 7.07
N ALA A 31 8.70 11.41 8.17
CA ALA A 31 9.20 10.07 8.43
C ALA A 31 8.06 9.04 8.42
N ALA A 32 8.33 7.84 7.94
CA ALA A 32 7.44 6.68 8.07
C ALA A 32 7.94 5.73 9.15
N LEU A 33 7.03 5.13 9.89
CA LEU A 33 7.29 3.98 10.76
C LEU A 33 6.62 2.75 10.15
N VAL A 34 7.41 1.81 9.63
CA VAL A 34 6.94 0.63 8.90
C VAL A 34 7.31 -0.66 9.62
N GLY A 35 6.64 -1.76 9.30
CA GLY A 35 6.87 -3.08 9.89
C GLY A 35 5.63 -3.96 9.79
N LEU A 36 5.75 -5.24 10.10
CA LEU A 36 4.64 -6.20 10.10
C LEU A 36 3.52 -5.78 11.07
N ASN A 37 2.32 -6.31 10.86
CA ASN A 37 1.24 -6.18 11.84
C ASN A 37 1.68 -6.84 13.15
N GLY A 38 1.40 -6.16 14.28
CA GLY A 38 1.87 -6.62 15.59
C GLY A 38 3.33 -6.31 15.93
N ALA A 39 4.13 -5.75 15.00
CA ALA A 39 5.54 -5.39 15.27
C ALA A 39 5.72 -4.25 16.31
N GLY A 40 4.63 -3.62 16.78
CA GLY A 40 4.67 -2.61 17.83
C GLY A 40 4.68 -1.16 17.35
N LYS A 41 4.31 -0.89 16.09
CA LYS A 41 4.26 0.47 15.53
C LYS A 41 3.41 1.43 16.38
N SER A 42 2.14 1.07 16.62
CA SER A 42 1.22 1.88 17.46
C SER A 42 1.68 1.94 18.93
N THR A 43 2.38 0.92 19.43
CA THR A 43 2.98 0.92 20.76
C THR A 43 4.08 1.99 20.87
N ILE A 44 4.92 2.10 19.85
CA ILE A 44 5.96 3.15 19.77
C ILE A 44 5.30 4.54 19.73
N LEU A 45 4.24 4.74 18.92
CA LEU A 45 3.51 6.01 18.90
C LEU A 45 2.91 6.35 20.28
N LYS A 46 2.30 5.39 20.97
CA LYS A 46 1.76 5.57 22.34
C LYS A 46 2.85 5.91 23.35
N MET A 47 4.05 5.36 23.21
CA MET A 47 5.20 5.74 24.05
C MET A 47 5.64 7.18 23.77
N ILE A 48 5.68 7.60 22.51
CA ILE A 48 6.03 8.98 22.13
C ILE A 48 5.04 9.99 22.71
N VAL A 49 3.75 9.67 22.68
CA VAL A 49 2.68 10.53 23.23
C VAL A 49 2.64 10.54 24.77
N GLY A 50 3.31 9.56 25.40
CA GLY A 50 3.29 9.38 26.85
C GLY A 50 2.05 8.65 27.39
N GLN A 51 1.24 8.03 26.53
CA GLN A 51 0.13 7.15 26.93
C GLN A 51 0.62 5.80 27.47
N LEU A 52 1.83 5.41 27.10
CA LEU A 52 2.47 4.20 27.56
C LEU A 52 3.91 4.52 27.98
N SER A 53 4.31 4.09 29.19
CA SER A 53 5.69 4.27 29.65
C SER A 53 6.58 3.17 29.03
N PRO A 54 7.76 3.51 28.48
CA PRO A 54 8.77 2.54 28.12
C PRO A 54 9.31 1.83 29.36
N ASP A 55 9.79 0.60 29.20
CA ASP A 55 10.45 -0.16 30.29
C ASP A 55 11.89 0.35 30.49
N ALA A 56 12.54 0.79 29.41
CA ALA A 56 13.82 1.48 29.46
C ALA A 56 13.90 2.51 28.31
N GLY A 57 14.83 3.46 28.44
CA GLY A 57 15.03 4.53 27.47
C GLY A 57 14.20 5.77 27.74
N THR A 58 14.28 6.75 26.85
CA THR A 58 13.61 8.04 26.99
C THR A 58 13.13 8.59 25.65
N VAL A 59 12.00 9.29 25.70
CA VAL A 59 11.48 10.10 24.59
C VAL A 59 11.72 11.57 24.93
N VAL A 60 12.34 12.31 24.03
CA VAL A 60 12.67 13.73 24.21
C VAL A 60 12.00 14.55 23.11
N LEU A 61 11.05 15.39 23.48
CA LEU A 61 10.49 16.44 22.63
C LEU A 61 11.17 17.75 22.97
N THR A 62 11.57 18.52 21.96
CA THR A 62 12.17 19.86 22.17
C THR A 62 11.24 20.75 22.98
N LYS A 63 11.78 21.45 23.99
CA LYS A 63 11.02 22.30 24.91
C LYS A 63 10.21 23.35 24.17
N GLY A 64 8.93 23.49 24.54
CA GLY A 64 8.00 24.44 23.95
C GLY A 64 7.40 24.01 22.61
N LYS A 65 7.65 22.78 22.16
CA LYS A 65 7.05 22.21 20.95
C LYS A 65 5.79 21.42 21.29
N THR A 66 4.82 21.47 20.40
CA THR A 66 3.53 20.80 20.51
C THR A 66 3.50 19.50 19.73
N LEU A 67 2.74 18.52 20.26
CA LEU A 67 2.60 17.20 19.64
C LEU A 67 1.12 16.89 19.43
N GLY A 68 0.75 16.48 18.22
CA GLY A 68 -0.58 15.99 17.87
C GLY A 68 -0.53 14.50 17.51
N TYR A 69 -1.52 13.75 17.92
CA TYR A 69 -1.60 12.31 17.66
C TYR A 69 -2.97 11.91 17.18
N LEU A 70 -3.03 11.35 15.96
CA LEU A 70 -4.19 10.67 15.42
C LEU A 70 -4.06 9.17 15.70
N ALA A 71 -4.89 8.65 16.60
CA ALA A 71 -4.98 7.22 16.88
C ALA A 71 -5.87 6.52 15.84
N GLN A 72 -5.61 5.23 15.60
CA GLN A 72 -6.36 4.40 14.67
C GLN A 72 -7.87 4.33 14.99
N HIS A 73 -8.23 4.31 16.27
CA HIS A 73 -9.60 4.36 16.74
C HIS A 73 -9.74 5.53 17.72
N GLN A 74 -10.65 6.42 17.43
CA GLN A 74 -11.02 7.51 18.34
C GLN A 74 -12.52 7.46 18.63
N GLU A 75 -12.85 7.35 19.90
CA GLU A 75 -14.21 7.60 20.39
C GLU A 75 -14.41 9.11 20.46
N MET A 76 -15.35 9.64 19.70
CA MET A 76 -15.79 11.01 19.74
C MET A 76 -17.27 11.03 20.14
N GLU A 77 -17.55 11.57 21.30
CA GLU A 77 -18.89 11.87 21.78
C GLU A 77 -18.90 13.35 22.16
N SER A 78 -19.42 14.22 21.31
CA SER A 78 -19.33 15.66 21.55
C SER A 78 -20.67 16.40 21.45
N GLY A 79 -21.71 15.79 20.93
CA GLY A 79 -23.00 16.45 20.64
C GLY A 79 -22.90 17.57 19.62
N ASN A 80 -21.69 17.88 19.13
CA ASN A 80 -21.42 18.92 18.14
C ASN A 80 -21.72 18.44 16.73
N THR A 81 -21.93 19.38 15.81
CA THR A 81 -21.89 19.10 14.38
C THR A 81 -20.45 18.91 13.91
N ILE A 82 -20.26 18.30 12.73
CA ILE A 82 -18.92 18.13 12.12
C ILE A 82 -18.15 19.46 12.08
N TYR A 83 -18.83 20.52 11.61
CA TYR A 83 -18.20 21.83 11.49
C TYR A 83 -17.82 22.43 12.86
N GLU A 84 -18.70 22.33 13.86
CA GLU A 84 -18.44 22.82 15.21
C GLU A 84 -17.31 22.06 15.87
N GLU A 85 -17.26 20.74 15.70
CA GLU A 85 -16.20 19.92 16.28
C GLU A 85 -14.82 20.30 15.73
N VAL A 86 -14.69 20.41 14.40
CA VAL A 86 -13.43 20.79 13.76
C VAL A 86 -13.07 22.26 14.08
N ARG A 87 -14.06 23.14 14.23
CA ARG A 87 -13.88 24.54 14.64
C ARG A 87 -13.23 24.68 16.01
N THR A 88 -13.39 23.71 16.90
CA THR A 88 -12.71 23.73 18.22
C THR A 88 -11.18 23.80 18.11
N ALA A 89 -10.59 23.30 17.02
CA ALA A 89 -9.16 23.39 16.74
C ALA A 89 -8.66 24.85 16.62
N LYS A 90 -9.53 25.80 16.33
CA LYS A 90 -9.24 27.24 16.18
C LYS A 90 -9.84 28.08 17.31
N ALA A 91 -10.12 27.46 18.47
CA ALA A 91 -10.77 28.15 19.60
C ALA A 91 -10.05 29.42 20.03
N GLU A 92 -8.72 29.43 20.07
CA GLU A 92 -7.91 30.60 20.41
C GLU A 92 -8.08 31.73 19.39
N VAL A 93 -8.08 31.43 18.11
CA VAL A 93 -8.28 32.40 17.02
C VAL A 93 -9.67 33.00 17.08
N ILE A 94 -10.68 32.17 17.35
CA ILE A 94 -12.07 32.59 17.48
C ILE A 94 -12.25 33.51 18.72
N GLU A 95 -11.58 33.18 19.80
CA GLU A 95 -11.65 33.99 21.02
C GLU A 95 -10.95 35.36 20.80
N MET A 96 -9.81 35.41 20.10
CA MET A 96 -9.19 36.65 19.67
C MET A 96 -10.12 37.47 18.78
N GLU A 97 -10.80 36.86 17.79
CA GLU A 97 -11.79 37.57 16.95
C GLU A 97 -12.90 38.18 17.78
N LYS A 98 -13.44 37.46 18.76
CA LYS A 98 -14.48 37.99 19.67
C LYS A 98 -13.97 39.17 20.50
N GLN A 99 -12.78 39.06 21.07
CA GLN A 99 -12.18 40.11 21.86
C GLN A 99 -11.91 41.39 21.04
N ILE A 100 -11.39 41.22 19.80
CA ILE A 100 -11.18 42.32 18.86
C ILE A 100 -12.50 43.05 18.61
N ARG A 101 -13.58 42.28 18.24
CA ARG A 101 -14.91 42.87 17.99
C ARG A 101 -15.51 43.55 19.21
N THR A 102 -15.31 42.99 20.41
CA THR A 102 -15.76 43.60 21.66
C THR A 102 -15.06 44.95 21.88
N ILE A 103 -13.74 45.01 21.66
CA ILE A 103 -12.97 46.24 21.77
C ILE A 103 -13.44 47.26 20.73
N GLU A 104 -13.70 46.86 19.48
CA GLU A 104 -14.21 47.77 18.43
C GLU A 104 -15.54 48.44 18.82
N ILE A 105 -16.43 47.72 19.51
CA ILE A 105 -17.69 48.26 20.01
C ILE A 105 -17.48 49.20 21.19
N GLU A 106 -16.49 48.96 22.05
CA GLU A 106 -16.20 49.75 23.24
C GLU A 106 -15.44 51.07 22.91
N LEU A 107 -14.54 51.06 21.89
CA LEU A 107 -13.67 52.19 21.56
C LEU A 107 -14.39 53.53 21.39
N PRO A 108 -15.57 53.62 20.72
CA PRO A 108 -16.27 54.91 20.57
C PRO A 108 -16.75 55.54 21.86
N SER A 109 -16.87 54.78 22.96
CA SER A 109 -17.36 55.24 24.26
C SER A 109 -16.24 55.66 25.24
N LEU A 110 -14.97 55.42 24.87
CA LEU A 110 -13.81 55.66 25.72
C LEU A 110 -13.09 56.96 25.36
N SER A 111 -12.43 57.61 26.36
CA SER A 111 -11.62 58.80 26.18
C SER A 111 -10.43 58.80 27.14
N GLY A 112 -9.38 59.61 26.84
CA GLY A 112 -8.18 59.76 27.66
C GLY A 112 -7.38 58.43 27.80
N ASP A 113 -6.77 58.26 28.99
CA ASP A 113 -5.86 57.10 29.27
C ASP A 113 -6.55 55.74 29.06
N ALA A 114 -7.85 55.64 29.29
CA ALA A 114 -8.62 54.41 29.06
C ALA A 114 -8.70 54.05 27.58
N LEU A 115 -8.81 55.03 26.70
CA LEU A 115 -8.78 54.85 25.25
C LEU A 115 -7.40 54.36 24.78
N GLU A 116 -6.31 54.98 25.27
CA GLU A 116 -4.94 54.59 24.91
C GLU A 116 -4.63 53.15 25.33
N ALA A 117 -4.96 52.73 26.55
CA ALA A 117 -4.78 51.38 27.04
C ALA A 117 -5.56 50.33 26.21
N ARG A 118 -6.78 50.71 25.81
CA ARG A 118 -7.63 49.80 25.01
C ARG A 118 -7.13 49.68 23.56
N LEU A 119 -6.64 50.77 22.97
CA LEU A 119 -5.99 50.78 21.65
C LEU A 119 -4.72 49.92 21.63
N ALA A 120 -3.88 50.00 22.66
CA ALA A 120 -2.71 49.13 22.77
C ALA A 120 -3.08 47.64 22.83
N THR A 121 -4.17 47.32 23.57
CA THR A 121 -4.69 45.95 23.62
C THR A 121 -5.24 45.50 22.25
N TYR A 122 -5.97 46.37 21.56
CA TYR A 122 -6.48 46.13 20.20
C TYR A 122 -5.36 45.83 19.22
N GLN A 123 -4.33 46.68 19.17
CA GLN A 123 -3.17 46.47 18.29
C GLN A 123 -2.47 45.15 18.55
N ARG A 124 -2.24 44.79 19.84
CA ARG A 124 -1.62 43.53 20.22
C ARG A 124 -2.45 42.33 19.76
N LEU A 125 -3.78 42.33 19.98
CA LEU A 125 -4.69 41.27 19.61
C LEU A 125 -4.82 41.15 18.09
N THR A 126 -4.91 42.28 17.37
CA THR A 126 -4.98 42.27 15.89
C THR A 126 -3.70 41.73 15.29
N SER A 127 -2.53 42.13 15.79
CA SER A 127 -1.27 41.57 15.33
C SER A 127 -1.15 40.08 15.63
N ALA A 128 -1.60 39.62 16.82
CA ALA A 128 -1.63 38.20 17.16
C ALA A 128 -2.61 37.39 16.26
N PHE A 129 -3.77 37.99 15.95
CA PHE A 129 -4.77 37.39 15.07
C PHE A 129 -4.26 37.27 13.62
N GLU A 130 -3.56 38.29 13.11
CA GLU A 130 -2.91 38.26 11.79
C GLU A 130 -1.82 37.19 11.73
N HIS A 131 -0.95 37.12 12.76
CA HIS A 131 0.09 36.09 12.83
C HIS A 131 -0.46 34.67 12.93
N ALA A 132 -1.68 34.51 13.44
CA ALA A 132 -2.39 33.21 13.51
C ALA A 132 -3.24 32.90 12.26
N ASP A 133 -3.05 33.64 11.14
CA ASP A 133 -3.86 33.55 9.93
C ASP A 133 -5.37 33.70 10.21
N GLY A 134 -5.73 34.57 11.15
CA GLY A 134 -7.09 34.67 11.67
C GLY A 134 -8.16 35.02 10.63
N TYR A 135 -7.82 35.75 9.56
CA TYR A 135 -8.78 36.03 8.48
C TYR A 135 -9.08 34.82 7.60
N ALA A 136 -8.19 33.85 7.53
CA ALA A 136 -8.30 32.70 6.63
C ALA A 136 -8.92 31.45 7.29
N TYR A 137 -9.08 31.43 8.65
CA TYR A 137 -9.44 30.20 9.36
C TYR A 137 -10.76 29.55 8.90
N LYS A 138 -11.76 30.35 8.49
CA LYS A 138 -13.05 29.82 8.00
C LYS A 138 -12.90 29.08 6.66
N SER A 139 -12.09 29.66 5.77
CA SER A 139 -11.80 29.03 4.48
C SER A 139 -10.92 27.79 4.66
N GLU A 140 -9.98 27.83 5.62
CA GLU A 140 -9.14 26.68 5.97
C GLU A 140 -9.97 25.53 6.53
N LEU A 141 -10.91 25.79 7.46
CA LEU A 141 -11.85 24.81 7.99
C LEU A 141 -12.65 24.12 6.88
N THR A 142 -13.25 24.93 6.00
CA THR A 142 -14.04 24.40 4.86
C THR A 142 -13.17 23.62 3.89
N GLY A 143 -11.96 24.12 3.60
CA GLY A 143 -10.99 23.48 2.73
C GLY A 143 -10.54 22.11 3.24
N VAL A 144 -10.24 22.00 4.54
CA VAL A 144 -9.84 20.72 5.16
C VAL A 144 -11.00 19.73 5.17
N LEU A 145 -12.21 20.15 5.51
CA LEU A 145 -13.38 19.26 5.51
C LEU A 145 -13.70 18.75 4.10
N LYS A 146 -13.68 19.62 3.08
CA LYS A 146 -13.87 19.23 1.67
C LYS A 146 -12.76 18.30 1.20
N GLY A 147 -11.51 18.61 1.54
CA GLY A 147 -10.36 17.78 1.21
C GLY A 147 -10.43 16.39 1.82
N LEU A 148 -11.07 16.24 2.98
CA LEU A 148 -11.32 14.93 3.62
C LEU A 148 -12.61 14.25 3.13
N GLY A 149 -13.23 14.76 2.07
CA GLY A 149 -14.38 14.14 1.40
C GLY A 149 -15.72 14.38 2.06
N PHE A 150 -15.87 15.46 2.87
CA PHE A 150 -17.18 15.89 3.39
C PHE A 150 -17.82 16.92 2.46
N THR A 151 -19.09 16.76 2.17
CA THR A 151 -19.91 17.76 1.45
C THR A 151 -20.37 18.86 2.40
N GLU A 152 -20.69 20.06 1.89
CA GLU A 152 -21.19 21.15 2.73
C GLU A 152 -22.49 20.81 3.47
N GLU A 153 -23.34 19.96 2.87
CA GLU A 153 -24.57 19.47 3.48
C GLU A 153 -24.30 18.61 4.72
N GLU A 154 -23.18 17.88 4.71
CA GLU A 154 -22.78 17.03 5.84
C GLU A 154 -22.20 17.79 7.02
N PHE A 155 -21.76 19.04 6.84
CA PHE A 155 -21.16 19.86 7.91
C PHE A 155 -22.08 20.04 9.12
N THR A 156 -23.39 19.98 8.91
CA THR A 156 -24.42 20.13 9.96
C THR A 156 -24.81 18.83 10.64
N LYS A 157 -24.29 17.66 10.16
CA LYS A 157 -24.56 16.37 10.78
C LYS A 157 -23.92 16.27 12.16
N PRO A 158 -24.63 15.73 13.18
CA PRO A 158 -24.05 15.45 14.49
C PRO A 158 -22.93 14.41 14.39
N VAL A 159 -21.81 14.62 15.09
CA VAL A 159 -20.66 13.71 15.13
C VAL A 159 -21.06 12.33 15.66
N ASP A 160 -22.00 12.27 16.58
CA ASP A 160 -22.47 11.01 17.19
C ASP A 160 -23.14 10.08 16.18
N SER A 161 -23.76 10.63 15.13
CA SER A 161 -24.43 9.88 14.06
C SER A 161 -23.47 9.33 12.99
N LEU A 162 -22.18 9.67 13.07
CA LEU A 162 -21.18 9.30 12.07
C LEU A 162 -20.69 7.85 12.25
N SER A 163 -20.34 7.22 11.14
CA SER A 163 -19.59 5.96 11.16
C SER A 163 -18.20 6.12 11.77
N GLY A 164 -17.60 5.02 12.23
CA GLY A 164 -16.23 5.06 12.79
C GLY A 164 -15.21 5.70 11.85
N GLY A 165 -15.26 5.38 10.57
CA GLY A 165 -14.38 5.98 9.56
C GLY A 165 -14.62 7.48 9.35
N GLN A 166 -15.88 7.94 9.41
CA GLN A 166 -16.19 9.37 9.35
C GLN A 166 -15.69 10.10 10.60
N LYS A 167 -15.84 9.52 11.80
CA LYS A 167 -15.27 10.06 13.05
C LYS A 167 -13.76 10.22 12.96
N THR A 168 -13.05 9.21 12.43
CA THR A 168 -11.59 9.28 12.21
C THR A 168 -11.23 10.42 11.26
N ARG A 169 -11.99 10.64 10.17
CA ARG A 169 -11.77 11.77 9.24
C ARG A 169 -11.97 13.13 9.91
N VAL A 170 -13.00 13.29 10.74
CA VAL A 170 -13.23 14.53 11.53
C VAL A 170 -12.05 14.79 12.47
N SER A 171 -11.59 13.75 13.18
CA SER A 171 -10.43 13.85 14.07
C SER A 171 -9.15 14.23 13.32
N LEU A 172 -8.89 13.59 12.17
CA LEU A 172 -7.76 13.97 11.30
C LEU A 172 -7.85 15.46 10.94
N GLY A 173 -9.01 15.94 10.48
CA GLY A 173 -9.23 17.35 10.15
C GLY A 173 -8.91 18.29 11.33
N LYS A 174 -9.32 17.92 12.55
CA LYS A 174 -9.03 18.68 13.77
C LYS A 174 -7.52 18.78 14.04
N HIS A 175 -6.78 17.66 13.92
CA HIS A 175 -5.33 17.65 14.10
C HIS A 175 -4.58 18.42 13.00
N LEU A 176 -5.02 18.35 11.75
CA LEU A 176 -4.43 19.13 10.66
C LEU A 176 -4.58 20.63 10.87
N LEU A 177 -5.75 21.07 11.36
CA LEU A 177 -6.06 22.50 11.64
C LEU A 177 -5.36 23.04 12.89
N THR A 178 -5.07 22.19 13.88
CA THR A 178 -4.31 22.57 15.08
C THR A 178 -2.85 22.88 14.75
N LYS A 179 -2.33 22.31 13.66
CA LYS A 179 -0.95 22.48 13.16
C LYS A 179 0.13 22.28 14.25
N PRO A 180 0.16 21.15 14.97
CA PRO A 180 1.22 20.91 15.96
C PRO A 180 2.61 20.86 15.29
N ASP A 181 3.67 21.15 16.08
CA ASP A 181 5.05 21.10 15.60
C ASP A 181 5.49 19.68 15.18
N VAL A 182 4.94 18.67 15.84
CA VAL A 182 5.12 17.25 15.50
C VAL A 182 3.74 16.58 15.37
N LEU A 183 3.44 16.03 14.22
CA LEU A 183 2.19 15.32 13.94
C LEU A 183 2.45 13.82 13.80
N LEU A 184 1.82 13.03 14.66
CA LEU A 184 1.85 11.56 14.60
C LEU A 184 0.55 11.05 13.99
N LEU A 185 0.64 10.27 12.92
CA LEU A 185 -0.51 9.74 12.19
C LEU A 185 -0.44 8.22 12.17
N ASP A 186 -1.45 7.56 12.76
CA ASP A 186 -1.58 6.10 12.75
C ASP A 186 -2.66 5.69 11.73
N GLU A 187 -2.24 5.14 10.58
CA GLU A 187 -3.05 4.73 9.46
C GLU A 187 -4.02 5.83 8.94
N PRO A 188 -3.52 7.04 8.58
CA PRO A 188 -4.37 8.15 8.19
C PRO A 188 -5.11 7.96 6.87
N THR A 189 -4.66 7.04 6.02
CA THR A 189 -5.25 6.74 4.71
C THR A 189 -6.45 5.79 4.80
N ASN A 190 -6.62 5.10 5.92
CA ASN A 190 -7.76 4.22 6.13
C ASN A 190 -9.07 5.03 6.08
N HIS A 191 -10.07 4.50 5.40
CA HIS A 191 -11.39 5.12 5.21
C HIS A 191 -11.41 6.41 4.36
N LEU A 192 -10.28 6.79 3.73
CA LEU A 192 -10.23 7.86 2.74
C LEU A 192 -10.41 7.28 1.33
N ASP A 193 -11.11 8.02 0.48
CA ASP A 193 -11.13 7.73 -0.96
C ASP A 193 -9.88 8.29 -1.64
N MET A 194 -9.67 7.94 -2.90
CA MET A 194 -8.46 8.31 -3.64
C MET A 194 -8.26 9.83 -3.76
N ASN A 195 -9.35 10.60 -3.90
CA ASN A 195 -9.28 12.05 -4.00
C ASN A 195 -8.86 12.67 -2.66
N SER A 196 -9.42 12.19 -1.55
CA SER A 196 -9.05 12.62 -0.20
C SER A 196 -7.61 12.24 0.17
N ILE A 197 -7.13 11.05 -0.28
CA ILE A 197 -5.73 10.65 -0.10
C ILE A 197 -4.81 11.60 -0.89
N ALA A 198 -5.10 11.91 -2.15
CA ALA A 198 -4.30 12.81 -2.98
C ALA A 198 -4.26 14.24 -2.39
N TRP A 199 -5.38 14.71 -1.83
CA TRP A 199 -5.43 15.98 -1.11
C TRP A 199 -4.56 15.93 0.16
N LEU A 200 -4.65 14.85 0.97
CA LEU A 200 -3.85 14.69 2.18
C LEU A 200 -2.34 14.66 1.88
N GLU A 201 -1.93 13.99 0.80
CA GLU A 201 -0.54 14.01 0.32
C GLU A 201 -0.05 15.44 0.08
N THR A 202 -0.83 16.22 -0.69
CA THR A 202 -0.49 17.60 -1.01
C THR A 202 -0.43 18.48 0.26
N TYR A 203 -1.36 18.25 1.19
CA TYR A 203 -1.39 18.96 2.48
C TYR A 203 -0.15 18.64 3.33
N LEU A 204 0.20 17.35 3.46
CA LEU A 204 1.35 16.92 4.28
C LEU A 204 2.70 17.31 3.67
N LEU A 205 2.83 17.35 2.34
CA LEU A 205 4.02 17.87 1.68
C LEU A 205 4.29 19.33 2.04
N ASN A 206 3.23 20.13 2.16
CA ASN A 206 3.30 21.56 2.51
C ASN A 206 3.19 21.81 4.03
N TYR A 207 3.07 20.76 4.83
CA TYR A 207 2.92 20.89 6.29
C TYR A 207 4.18 21.45 6.94
N PRO A 208 4.11 22.53 7.72
CA PRO A 208 5.29 23.22 8.26
C PRO A 208 5.98 22.45 9.39
N GLY A 209 5.30 21.53 10.08
CA GLY A 209 5.84 20.71 11.16
C GLY A 209 6.52 19.42 10.67
N ALA A 210 7.09 18.70 11.61
CA ALA A 210 7.55 17.34 11.39
C ALA A 210 6.35 16.37 11.41
N VAL A 211 6.42 15.28 10.60
CA VAL A 211 5.35 14.29 10.57
C VAL A 211 5.96 12.88 10.71
N LEU A 212 5.38 12.07 11.59
CA LEU A 212 5.67 10.65 11.69
C LEU A 212 4.41 9.86 11.35
N ILE A 213 4.50 9.05 10.30
CA ILE A 213 3.36 8.36 9.71
C ILE A 213 3.54 6.84 9.87
N VAL A 214 2.54 6.17 10.40
CA VAL A 214 2.36 4.72 10.23
C VAL A 214 1.35 4.52 9.12
N SER A 215 1.72 3.85 8.04
CA SER A 215 0.79 3.52 6.97
C SER A 215 1.24 2.26 6.20
N HIS A 216 0.26 1.55 5.67
CA HIS A 216 0.44 0.43 4.75
C HIS A 216 0.18 0.80 3.28
N ASP A 217 -0.05 2.08 3.00
CA ASP A 217 -0.15 2.62 1.63
C ASP A 217 1.24 3.00 1.11
N ARG A 218 1.83 2.11 0.29
CA ARG A 218 3.17 2.31 -0.28
C ARG A 218 3.24 3.51 -1.21
N TYR A 219 2.18 3.80 -1.96
CA TYR A 219 2.11 4.94 -2.88
C TYR A 219 2.12 6.26 -2.11
N PHE A 220 1.32 6.33 -1.06
CA PHE A 220 1.27 7.48 -0.14
C PHE A 220 2.63 7.73 0.54
N LEU A 221 3.24 6.67 1.10
CA LEU A 221 4.55 6.77 1.74
C LEU A 221 5.63 7.20 0.75
N ASN A 222 5.62 6.63 -0.47
CA ASN A 222 6.61 6.97 -1.49
C ASN A 222 6.59 8.45 -1.89
N ARG A 223 5.42 9.07 -1.81
CA ARG A 223 5.21 10.46 -2.21
C ARG A 223 5.51 11.46 -1.10
N VAL A 224 5.20 11.10 0.16
CA VAL A 224 5.23 12.04 1.29
C VAL A 224 6.52 11.95 2.09
N VAL A 225 7.10 10.74 2.28
CA VAL A 225 8.19 10.57 3.24
C VAL A 225 9.58 10.69 2.63
N THR A 226 10.51 11.17 3.47
CA THR A 226 11.94 11.32 3.14
C THR A 226 12.83 10.44 4.02
N LYS A 227 12.25 9.78 5.02
CA LYS A 227 12.91 8.86 5.93
C LYS A 227 11.98 7.71 6.28
N VAL A 228 12.50 6.49 6.33
CA VAL A 228 11.76 5.30 6.76
C VAL A 228 12.44 4.69 7.98
N ILE A 229 11.66 4.43 9.03
CA ILE A 229 12.07 3.75 10.26
C ILE A 229 11.37 2.41 10.25
N GLU A 230 12.12 1.32 10.15
CA GLU A 230 11.59 -0.03 10.13
C GLU A 230 11.64 -0.64 11.51
N VAL A 231 10.55 -1.29 11.91
CA VAL A 231 10.45 -2.13 13.12
C VAL A 231 10.51 -3.58 12.68
N GLU A 232 11.64 -4.25 12.91
CA GLU A 232 11.85 -5.65 12.57
C GLU A 232 12.41 -6.42 13.78
N GLN A 233 11.70 -7.46 14.24
CA GLN A 233 12.12 -8.30 15.38
C GLN A 233 12.52 -7.50 16.65
N GLY A 234 11.79 -6.44 16.94
CA GLY A 234 12.07 -5.57 18.07
C GLY A 234 13.26 -4.61 17.90
N GLN A 235 13.89 -4.59 16.74
CA GLN A 235 14.95 -3.64 16.38
C GLN A 235 14.40 -2.52 15.52
N LEU A 236 15.02 -1.34 15.58
CA LEU A 236 14.69 -0.18 14.75
C LEU A 236 15.83 0.09 13.79
N HIS A 237 15.53 0.06 12.50
CA HIS A 237 16.46 0.40 11.43
C HIS A 237 15.99 1.65 10.70
N THR A 238 16.89 2.62 10.51
CA THR A 238 16.55 3.89 9.85
C THR A 238 17.18 3.94 8.46
N TYR A 239 16.37 4.29 7.47
CA TYR A 239 16.76 4.43 6.08
C TYR A 239 16.40 5.84 5.59
N MET A 240 17.36 6.52 4.97
CA MET A 240 17.12 7.81 4.30
C MET A 240 16.61 7.57 2.90
N GLY A 241 15.59 8.34 2.51
CA GLY A 241 14.91 8.24 1.22
C GLY A 241 13.42 7.93 1.37
N ASN A 242 12.74 7.78 0.23
CA ASN A 242 11.33 7.41 0.18
C ASN A 242 11.13 5.89 0.38
N TYR A 243 9.88 5.43 0.26
CA TYR A 243 9.57 4.01 0.45
C TYR A 243 10.23 3.10 -0.61
N SER A 244 10.32 3.53 -1.87
CA SER A 244 10.99 2.76 -2.93
C SER A 244 12.49 2.62 -2.67
N ASP A 245 13.15 3.69 -2.23
CA ASP A 245 14.56 3.67 -1.85
C ASP A 245 14.81 2.71 -0.68
N PHE A 246 13.91 2.71 0.30
CA PHE A 246 13.93 1.78 1.43
C PHE A 246 13.82 0.33 0.95
N ALA A 247 12.83 0.01 0.09
CA ALA A 247 12.61 -1.34 -0.40
C ALA A 247 13.84 -1.91 -1.12
N VAL A 248 14.47 -1.11 -1.98
CA VAL A 248 15.71 -1.50 -2.68
C VAL A 248 16.88 -1.72 -1.71
N LYS A 249 17.08 -0.80 -0.77
CA LYS A 249 18.16 -0.92 0.24
C LYS A 249 17.95 -2.13 1.15
N LYS A 250 16.70 -2.39 1.56
CA LYS A 250 16.36 -3.55 2.40
C LYS A 250 16.69 -4.86 1.68
N GLU A 251 16.31 -4.98 0.40
CA GLU A 251 16.58 -6.20 -0.37
C GLU A 251 18.09 -6.42 -0.55
N GLN A 252 18.86 -5.38 -0.88
CA GLN A 252 20.31 -5.47 -0.98
C GLN A 252 20.97 -5.92 0.35
N LEU A 253 20.52 -5.38 1.49
CA LEU A 253 21.00 -5.79 2.80
C LEU A 253 20.64 -7.24 3.13
N ARG A 254 19.41 -7.66 2.76
CA ARG A 254 18.96 -9.03 2.93
C ARG A 254 19.79 -10.03 2.13
N GLU A 255 20.02 -9.73 0.85
CA GLU A 255 20.89 -10.54 -0.01
C GLU A 255 22.32 -10.64 0.53
N ALA A 256 22.87 -9.50 1.00
CA ALA A 256 24.19 -9.47 1.60
C ALA A 256 24.27 -10.35 2.86
N ARG A 257 23.29 -10.24 3.78
CA ARG A 257 23.20 -11.07 4.99
C ARG A 257 23.02 -12.55 4.67
N LEU A 258 22.20 -12.87 3.67
CA LEU A 258 22.01 -14.26 3.22
C LEU A 258 23.30 -14.85 2.66
N LYS A 259 24.02 -14.09 1.85
CA LYS A 259 25.32 -14.50 1.32
C LYS A 259 26.36 -14.71 2.43
N GLU A 260 26.39 -13.82 3.42
CA GLU A 260 27.26 -13.94 4.60
C GLU A 260 26.94 -15.20 5.40
N TYR A 261 25.65 -15.44 5.70
CA TYR A 261 25.19 -16.65 6.38
C TYR A 261 25.58 -17.93 5.63
N LEU A 262 25.33 -17.99 4.31
CA LEU A 262 25.69 -19.14 3.49
C LEU A 262 27.20 -19.39 3.45
N ASN A 263 27.99 -18.34 3.38
CA ASN A 263 29.45 -18.45 3.43
C ASN A 263 29.93 -18.96 4.79
N GLN A 264 29.36 -18.44 5.88
CA GLN A 264 29.70 -18.90 7.23
C GLN A 264 29.30 -20.38 7.42
N GLN A 265 28.12 -20.80 6.95
CA GLN A 265 27.69 -22.20 7.01
C GLN A 265 28.60 -23.14 6.21
N ARG A 266 29.10 -22.69 5.05
CA ARG A 266 30.10 -23.46 4.28
C ARG A 266 31.41 -23.59 5.03
N GLU A 267 31.86 -22.50 5.67
CA GLU A 267 33.11 -22.51 6.46
C GLU A 267 32.97 -23.42 7.69
N ILE A 268 31.84 -23.35 8.43
CA ILE A 268 31.56 -24.23 9.57
C ILE A 268 31.63 -25.70 9.13
N LYS A 269 30.90 -26.09 8.07
CA LYS A 269 30.89 -27.45 7.54
C LYS A 269 32.29 -27.90 7.11
N HIS A 270 33.06 -27.00 6.48
CA HIS A 270 34.44 -27.29 6.10
C HIS A 270 35.31 -27.56 7.33
N GLN A 271 35.23 -26.73 8.34
CA GLN A 271 36.03 -26.88 9.58
C GLN A 271 35.64 -28.15 10.35
N GLU A 272 34.35 -28.47 10.43
CA GLU A 272 33.83 -29.73 11.03
C GLU A 272 34.40 -30.96 10.32
N ALA A 273 34.38 -30.98 8.97
CA ALA A 273 34.96 -32.07 8.19
C ALA A 273 36.49 -32.20 8.41
N VAL A 274 37.20 -31.09 8.53
CA VAL A 274 38.64 -31.08 8.85
C VAL A 274 38.89 -31.59 10.28
N ILE A 275 38.08 -31.20 11.26
CA ILE A 275 38.13 -31.68 12.66
C ILE A 275 37.92 -33.20 12.70
N GLU A 276 36.89 -33.71 12.02
CA GLU A 276 36.59 -35.14 11.95
C GLU A 276 37.77 -35.92 11.33
N LYS A 277 38.33 -35.43 10.21
CA LYS A 277 39.50 -36.02 9.59
C LYS A 277 40.75 -36.00 10.46
N LEU A 278 40.99 -34.93 11.22
CA LEU A 278 42.08 -34.84 12.18
C LEU A 278 41.91 -35.82 13.35
N ARG A 279 40.69 -36.03 13.83
CA ARG A 279 40.35 -37.02 14.88
C ARG A 279 40.53 -38.47 14.37
N SER A 280 40.19 -38.77 13.11
CA SER A 280 40.34 -40.09 12.52
C SER A 280 41.80 -40.58 12.45
N PHE A 281 42.78 -39.67 12.41
CA PHE A 281 44.22 -40.03 12.42
C PHE A 281 44.71 -40.54 13.78
N ASN A 282 43.97 -40.38 14.86
CA ASN A 282 44.21 -40.87 16.20
C ASN A 282 45.65 -40.63 16.76
N ARG A 283 46.27 -39.52 16.33
CA ARG A 283 47.60 -39.10 16.79
C ARG A 283 47.46 -37.91 17.74
N GLU A 284 48.21 -37.89 18.84
CA GLU A 284 48.15 -36.83 19.85
C GLU A 284 48.27 -35.42 19.27
N LYS A 285 49.18 -35.21 18.32
CA LYS A 285 49.35 -33.94 17.61
C LYS A 285 48.12 -33.55 16.76
N SER A 286 47.46 -34.53 16.14
CA SER A 286 46.26 -34.29 15.31
C SER A 286 45.06 -33.98 16.21
N ILE A 287 44.92 -34.65 17.35
CA ILE A 287 43.86 -34.38 18.34
C ILE A 287 44.00 -32.96 18.90
N LYS A 288 45.18 -32.50 19.29
CA LYS A 288 45.41 -31.13 19.78
C LYS A 288 45.09 -30.07 18.71
N ARG A 289 45.32 -30.36 17.41
CA ARG A 289 44.92 -29.48 16.30
C ARG A 289 43.42 -29.46 16.10
N ALA A 290 42.73 -30.61 16.25
CA ALA A 290 41.28 -30.68 16.19
C ALA A 290 40.63 -29.85 17.32
N GLU A 291 41.11 -30.01 18.56
CA GLU A 291 40.64 -29.24 19.73
C GLU A 291 40.87 -27.72 19.57
N SER A 292 41.98 -27.31 18.97
CA SER A 292 42.25 -25.90 18.69
C SER A 292 41.26 -25.31 17.68
N ARG A 293 40.88 -26.08 16.63
CA ARG A 293 39.90 -25.66 15.63
C ARG A 293 38.47 -25.65 16.20
N GLU A 294 38.15 -26.60 17.04
CA GLU A 294 36.88 -26.66 17.76
C GLU A 294 36.69 -25.40 18.64
N LYS A 295 37.72 -25.03 19.43
CA LYS A 295 37.71 -23.78 20.21
C LYS A 295 37.61 -22.53 19.34
N MET A 296 38.05 -22.58 18.09
CA MET A 296 37.89 -21.47 17.14
C MET A 296 36.46 -21.39 16.62
N LEU A 297 35.81 -22.53 16.34
CA LEU A 297 34.40 -22.59 15.97
C LEU A 297 33.49 -22.11 17.11
N ASP A 298 33.78 -22.56 18.37
CA ASP A 298 32.99 -22.15 19.55
C ASP A 298 33.06 -20.64 19.83
N LYS A 299 34.14 -19.98 19.39
CA LYS A 299 34.32 -18.52 19.52
C LYS A 299 33.71 -17.73 18.34
N MET A 300 33.31 -18.41 17.28
CA MET A 300 32.73 -17.73 16.11
C MET A 300 31.37 -17.19 16.45
N THR A 301 31.16 -15.89 16.25
CA THR A 301 29.83 -15.28 16.33
C THR A 301 29.00 -15.81 15.17
N LEU A 302 27.94 -16.55 15.49
CA LEU A 302 27.03 -17.08 14.47
C LEU A 302 26.21 -15.94 13.89
N VAL A 303 26.14 -15.89 12.57
CA VAL A 303 25.21 -15.02 11.85
C VAL A 303 23.84 -15.70 11.87
N ASP A 304 22.83 -15.03 12.41
CA ASP A 304 21.48 -15.54 12.40
C ASP A 304 20.98 -15.68 10.97
N LYS A 305 20.29 -16.79 10.70
CA LYS A 305 19.66 -16.99 9.39
C LYS A 305 18.64 -15.87 9.16
N PRO A 306 18.79 -15.05 8.07
CA PRO A 306 17.77 -14.08 7.75
C PRO A 306 16.41 -14.79 7.65
N MET A 307 15.35 -14.14 8.15
CA MET A 307 14.00 -14.70 7.99
C MET A 307 13.75 -14.94 6.51
N GLU A 308 13.65 -16.19 6.11
CA GLU A 308 13.05 -16.55 4.84
C GLU A 308 11.55 -16.24 4.96
N ILE A 309 11.14 -15.04 4.52
CA ILE A 309 9.78 -14.92 4.01
C ILE A 309 9.83 -15.85 2.80
N ASN A 310 9.19 -17.01 2.92
CA ASN A 310 9.16 -17.99 1.84
C ASN A 310 8.37 -17.38 0.68
N THR A 311 9.03 -16.48 -0.06
CA THR A 311 8.51 -15.86 -1.28
C THR A 311 8.41 -16.86 -2.43
N ASP A 312 9.03 -18.03 -2.25
CA ASP A 312 9.05 -19.12 -3.24
C ASP A 312 7.88 -20.11 -3.12
N ILE A 313 6.93 -19.86 -2.22
CA ILE A 313 5.67 -20.61 -2.26
C ILE A 313 4.87 -20.05 -3.44
N HIS A 314 5.08 -20.61 -4.62
CA HIS A 314 4.23 -20.37 -5.78
C HIS A 314 2.83 -20.94 -5.47
N LEU A 315 1.94 -20.07 -5.05
CA LEU A 315 0.52 -20.33 -5.00
C LEU A 315 0.02 -20.43 -6.44
N LYS A 316 0.00 -21.63 -7.01
CA LYS A 316 -0.65 -21.83 -8.30
C LYS A 316 -2.17 -21.79 -8.09
N LEU A 317 -2.75 -20.67 -8.42
CA LEU A 317 -4.18 -20.48 -8.54
C LEU A 317 -4.59 -20.93 -9.94
N GLU A 318 -5.08 -22.12 -10.06
CA GLU A 318 -5.62 -22.62 -11.31
C GLU A 318 -7.13 -22.85 -11.14
N PRO A 319 -7.99 -22.16 -11.92
CA PRO A 319 -9.42 -22.43 -11.87
C PRO A 319 -9.68 -23.88 -12.30
N SER A 320 -10.57 -24.59 -11.59
CA SER A 320 -10.88 -25.99 -11.86
C SER A 320 -11.50 -26.20 -13.24
N ARG A 321 -12.18 -25.18 -13.77
CA ARG A 321 -12.82 -25.16 -15.09
C ARG A 321 -12.56 -23.84 -15.79
N VAL A 322 -12.36 -23.90 -17.10
CA VAL A 322 -12.24 -22.71 -17.94
C VAL A 322 -13.63 -22.17 -18.24
N SER A 323 -13.89 -20.90 -17.90
CA SER A 323 -15.13 -20.19 -18.25
C SER A 323 -15.25 -19.95 -19.77
N GLY A 324 -16.47 -19.64 -20.23
CA GLY A 324 -16.67 -19.08 -21.57
C GLY A 324 -15.88 -17.78 -21.78
N ASN A 325 -15.81 -17.28 -23.00
CA ASN A 325 -15.12 -16.02 -23.29
C ASN A 325 -15.83 -14.81 -22.68
N ASP A 326 -17.15 -14.83 -22.67
CA ASP A 326 -18.00 -13.83 -22.02
C ASP A 326 -18.27 -14.32 -20.59
N VAL A 327 -17.75 -13.59 -19.58
CA VAL A 327 -17.85 -13.97 -18.17
C VAL A 327 -19.04 -13.29 -17.51
N LEU A 328 -19.22 -11.98 -17.74
CA LEU A 328 -20.32 -11.21 -17.19
C LEU A 328 -20.78 -10.18 -18.23
N SER A 329 -22.10 -10.03 -18.40
CA SER A 329 -22.74 -8.96 -19.16
C SER A 329 -23.77 -8.25 -18.29
N VAL A 330 -23.59 -6.96 -18.06
CA VAL A 330 -24.48 -6.08 -17.31
C VAL A 330 -25.16 -5.13 -18.27
N LYS A 331 -26.50 -4.97 -18.19
CA LYS A 331 -27.30 -4.13 -19.09
C LYS A 331 -28.28 -3.28 -18.30
N GLY A 332 -28.16 -1.96 -18.40
CA GLY A 332 -29.10 -1.00 -17.88
C GLY A 332 -29.30 -1.05 -16.36
N LEU A 333 -28.28 -1.48 -15.60
CA LEU A 333 -28.39 -1.70 -14.17
C LEU A 333 -28.50 -0.37 -13.42
N SER A 334 -29.51 -0.24 -12.54
CA SER A 334 -29.72 0.95 -11.71
C SER A 334 -30.02 0.56 -10.27
N LYS A 335 -29.56 1.40 -9.32
CA LYS A 335 -29.83 1.25 -7.89
C LYS A 335 -29.87 2.58 -7.19
N ALA A 336 -30.90 2.76 -6.34
CA ALA A 336 -31.04 3.91 -5.47
C ALA A 336 -31.46 3.46 -4.05
N PHE A 337 -31.01 4.22 -3.06
CA PHE A 337 -31.53 4.17 -1.69
C PHE A 337 -32.02 5.59 -1.35
N PRO A 338 -33.34 5.83 -1.38
CA PRO A 338 -33.87 7.17 -1.20
C PRO A 338 -33.33 7.86 0.08
N PRO A 339 -32.86 9.11 -0.01
CA PRO A 339 -32.94 10.01 -1.15
C PRO A 339 -31.78 9.90 -2.17
N GLN A 340 -30.80 8.99 -1.99
CA GLN A 340 -29.60 8.91 -2.79
C GLN A 340 -29.71 7.91 -3.93
N THR A 341 -29.41 8.35 -5.17
CA THR A 341 -29.20 7.48 -6.32
C THR A 341 -27.71 7.11 -6.40
N LEU A 342 -27.42 5.81 -6.44
CA LEU A 342 -26.02 5.33 -6.49
C LEU A 342 -25.51 5.28 -7.94
N PHE A 343 -26.26 4.63 -8.83
CA PHE A 343 -25.93 4.55 -10.24
C PHE A 343 -27.20 4.32 -11.08
N THR A 344 -27.14 4.76 -12.34
CA THR A 344 -28.27 4.71 -13.27
C THR A 344 -27.79 4.21 -14.63
N ASP A 345 -28.52 3.25 -15.20
CA ASP A 345 -28.34 2.71 -16.56
C ASP A 345 -26.90 2.28 -16.89
N ILE A 346 -26.20 1.67 -15.89
CA ILE A 346 -24.84 1.20 -16.12
C ILE A 346 -24.84 -0.09 -16.95
N SER A 347 -23.96 -0.13 -17.95
CA SER A 347 -23.80 -1.27 -18.84
C SER A 347 -22.33 -1.52 -19.12
N PHE A 348 -21.88 -2.76 -18.93
CA PHE A 348 -20.50 -3.19 -19.22
C PHE A 348 -20.43 -4.70 -19.40
N GLU A 349 -19.35 -5.15 -20.02
CA GLU A 349 -19.05 -6.57 -20.23
C GLU A 349 -17.66 -6.89 -19.68
N ILE A 350 -17.53 -8.13 -19.17
CA ILE A 350 -16.26 -8.68 -18.68
C ILE A 350 -15.93 -9.93 -19.50
N LYS A 351 -14.72 -9.97 -20.02
CA LYS A 351 -14.19 -11.10 -20.78
C LYS A 351 -13.26 -11.93 -19.90
N ARG A 352 -13.07 -13.19 -20.29
CA ARG A 352 -12.17 -14.10 -19.59
C ARG A 352 -10.74 -13.56 -19.53
N GLY A 353 -10.13 -13.67 -18.35
CA GLY A 353 -8.76 -13.23 -18.09
C GLY A 353 -8.58 -11.73 -17.94
N GLU A 354 -9.68 -10.94 -17.88
CA GLU A 354 -9.59 -9.54 -17.53
C GLU A 354 -9.49 -9.38 -15.99
N HIS A 355 -8.60 -8.50 -15.55
CA HIS A 355 -8.51 -8.05 -14.17
C HIS A 355 -9.01 -6.61 -14.09
N ILE A 356 -10.20 -6.43 -13.53
CA ILE A 356 -10.93 -5.17 -13.56
C ILE A 356 -11.00 -4.57 -12.16
N ALA A 357 -10.47 -3.36 -12.02
CA ALA A 357 -10.63 -2.55 -10.81
C ALA A 357 -11.82 -1.61 -10.94
N ILE A 358 -12.70 -1.58 -9.95
CA ILE A 358 -13.73 -0.55 -9.80
C ILE A 358 -13.23 0.51 -8.83
N ILE A 359 -13.20 1.75 -9.28
CA ILE A 359 -12.80 2.90 -8.49
C ILE A 359 -13.92 3.95 -8.45
N GLY A 360 -13.82 4.91 -7.55
CA GLY A 360 -14.78 6.01 -7.38
C GLY A 360 -14.84 6.48 -5.93
N ASP A 361 -15.52 7.58 -5.67
CA ASP A 361 -15.63 8.18 -4.35
C ASP A 361 -16.38 7.27 -3.35
N ASN A 362 -16.23 7.53 -2.07
CA ASN A 362 -16.94 6.79 -1.04
C ASN A 362 -18.46 7.07 -1.13
N GLY A 363 -19.27 6.02 -0.96
CA GLY A 363 -20.72 6.12 -1.01
C GLY A 363 -21.31 6.12 -2.42
N THR A 364 -20.53 5.98 -3.49
CA THR A 364 -21.04 5.91 -4.88
C THR A 364 -21.72 4.58 -5.23
N GLY A 365 -21.62 3.56 -4.37
CA GLY A 365 -22.31 2.28 -4.57
C GLY A 365 -21.43 1.14 -5.10
N LYS A 366 -20.10 1.24 -5.02
CA LYS A 366 -19.17 0.19 -5.46
C LYS A 366 -19.47 -1.17 -4.82
N THR A 367 -19.46 -1.24 -3.49
CA THR A 367 -19.83 -2.45 -2.72
C THR A 367 -21.26 -2.92 -3.02
N THR A 368 -22.21 -1.99 -3.21
CA THR A 368 -23.60 -2.33 -3.56
C THR A 368 -23.66 -3.04 -4.92
N LEU A 369 -22.88 -2.60 -5.90
CA LEU A 369 -22.78 -3.27 -7.19
C LEU A 369 -22.23 -4.69 -7.03
N LEU A 370 -21.14 -4.89 -6.27
CA LEU A 370 -20.61 -6.23 -6.02
C LEU A 370 -21.66 -7.14 -5.32
N LYS A 371 -22.42 -6.61 -4.35
CA LYS A 371 -23.50 -7.33 -3.68
C LYS A 371 -24.66 -7.68 -4.64
N ILE A 372 -24.97 -6.83 -5.63
CA ILE A 372 -25.97 -7.14 -6.67
C ILE A 372 -25.46 -8.27 -7.56
N LEU A 373 -24.21 -8.22 -8.02
CA LEU A 373 -23.62 -9.26 -8.88
C LEU A 373 -23.53 -10.62 -8.18
N ASN A 374 -23.45 -10.63 -6.85
CA ASN A 374 -23.51 -11.84 -6.02
C ASN A 374 -24.93 -12.24 -5.57
N ASN A 375 -25.97 -11.59 -6.11
CA ASN A 375 -27.39 -11.83 -5.74
C ASN A 375 -27.72 -11.62 -4.26
N VAL A 376 -26.92 -10.86 -3.51
CA VAL A 376 -27.19 -10.50 -2.11
C VAL A 376 -28.23 -9.38 -2.05
N ILE A 377 -28.19 -8.43 -3.00
CA ILE A 377 -29.12 -7.30 -3.11
C ILE A 377 -29.73 -7.32 -4.51
N GLN A 378 -31.01 -6.97 -4.65
CA GLN A 378 -31.67 -6.82 -5.94
C GLN A 378 -31.44 -5.43 -6.52
N ALA A 379 -31.23 -5.35 -7.84
CA ALA A 379 -31.24 -4.10 -8.58
C ALA A 379 -32.67 -3.53 -8.69
N ASP A 380 -32.79 -2.22 -8.87
CA ASP A 380 -34.10 -1.56 -9.07
C ASP A 380 -34.54 -1.69 -10.53
N SER A 381 -33.59 -1.66 -11.47
CA SER A 381 -33.81 -1.92 -12.90
C SER A 381 -32.58 -2.51 -13.58
N GLY A 382 -32.75 -3.03 -14.80
CA GLY A 382 -31.71 -3.70 -15.55
C GLY A 382 -31.52 -5.16 -15.15
N SER A 383 -30.53 -5.80 -15.74
CA SER A 383 -30.19 -7.20 -15.46
C SER A 383 -28.72 -7.48 -15.74
N PHE A 384 -28.25 -8.56 -15.17
CA PHE A 384 -26.93 -9.11 -15.52
C PHE A 384 -27.05 -10.60 -15.87
N THR A 385 -26.14 -11.07 -16.68
CA THR A 385 -26.04 -12.49 -17.07
C THR A 385 -24.61 -12.97 -16.92
N LEU A 386 -24.46 -14.16 -16.30
CA LEU A 386 -23.19 -14.85 -16.22
C LEU A 386 -22.99 -15.72 -17.46
N GLY A 387 -21.76 -15.82 -17.93
CA GLY A 387 -21.39 -16.67 -19.03
C GLY A 387 -21.44 -18.17 -18.70
N ALA A 388 -21.18 -19.00 -19.70
CA ALA A 388 -21.16 -20.44 -19.53
C ALA A 388 -19.99 -20.89 -18.62
N ASN A 389 -20.27 -21.81 -17.71
CA ASN A 389 -19.30 -22.39 -16.76
C ASN A 389 -18.62 -21.35 -15.86
N VAL A 390 -19.28 -20.23 -15.54
CA VAL A 390 -18.75 -19.24 -14.60
C VAL A 390 -19.08 -19.68 -13.17
N GLU A 391 -18.05 -19.82 -12.35
CA GLU A 391 -18.14 -20.09 -10.91
C GLU A 391 -17.55 -18.87 -10.16
N ILE A 392 -18.38 -18.19 -9.35
CA ILE A 392 -18.01 -16.98 -8.63
C ILE A 392 -17.39 -17.36 -7.28
N GLY A 393 -16.22 -16.77 -6.97
CA GLY A 393 -15.66 -16.69 -5.64
C GLY A 393 -15.79 -15.27 -5.11
N TYR A 394 -16.50 -15.07 -4.01
CA TYR A 394 -16.73 -13.74 -3.43
C TYR A 394 -15.95 -13.55 -2.13
N TYR A 395 -15.19 -12.46 -2.07
CA TYR A 395 -14.53 -11.97 -0.85
C TYR A 395 -15.25 -10.74 -0.34
N ASP A 396 -15.87 -10.85 0.85
CA ASP A 396 -16.60 -9.77 1.51
C ASP A 396 -15.70 -9.07 2.55
N GLN A 397 -15.77 -7.76 2.61
CA GLN A 397 -15.02 -6.93 3.54
C GLN A 397 -15.29 -7.29 5.02
N GLU A 398 -16.49 -7.77 5.36
CA GLU A 398 -16.89 -8.09 6.74
C GLU A 398 -16.54 -9.53 7.17
N HIS A 399 -15.93 -10.34 6.31
CA HIS A 399 -15.48 -11.71 6.59
C HIS A 399 -16.57 -12.64 7.18
N HIS A 400 -17.82 -12.46 6.80
CA HIS A 400 -18.97 -13.22 7.32
C HIS A 400 -18.92 -14.74 7.06
N VAL A 401 -17.94 -15.19 6.28
CA VAL A 401 -17.80 -16.59 5.85
C VAL A 401 -16.97 -17.43 6.84
N LEU A 402 -16.36 -16.82 7.88
CA LEU A 402 -15.49 -17.51 8.84
C LEU A 402 -16.24 -17.93 10.11
N HIS A 403 -15.97 -19.15 10.59
CA HIS A 403 -16.51 -19.68 11.83
C HIS A 403 -15.59 -19.31 12.99
N MET A 404 -16.04 -18.43 13.88
CA MET A 404 -15.22 -17.85 14.97
C MET A 404 -14.80 -18.87 16.03
N ASP A 405 -15.49 -19.99 16.13
CA ASP A 405 -15.29 -21.07 17.09
C ASP A 405 -14.31 -22.16 16.62
N LYS A 406 -13.88 -22.10 15.34
CA LYS A 406 -12.92 -23.04 14.76
C LYS A 406 -11.50 -22.49 14.83
N THR A 407 -10.52 -23.40 14.77
CA THR A 407 -9.13 -23.04 14.50
C THR A 407 -8.93 -22.72 13.02
N ILE A 408 -7.86 -21.99 12.69
CA ILE A 408 -7.51 -21.68 11.29
C ILE A 408 -7.38 -22.97 10.47
N PHE A 409 -6.76 -24.00 11.06
CA PHE A 409 -6.58 -25.28 10.39
C PHE A 409 -7.91 -26.01 10.13
N GLU A 410 -8.79 -26.07 11.14
CA GLU A 410 -10.11 -26.69 11.01
C GLU A 410 -10.98 -26.01 9.98
N GLU A 411 -10.96 -24.67 9.95
CA GLU A 411 -11.72 -23.87 8.98
C GLU A 411 -11.39 -24.24 7.53
N ILE A 412 -10.10 -24.44 7.23
CA ILE A 412 -9.66 -24.82 5.89
C ILE A 412 -9.91 -26.32 5.63
N SER A 413 -9.61 -27.18 6.64
CA SER A 413 -9.74 -28.64 6.48
C SER A 413 -11.17 -29.09 6.27
N ASP A 414 -12.14 -28.45 6.94
CA ASP A 414 -13.55 -28.81 6.84
C ASP A 414 -14.14 -28.43 5.48
N ASP A 415 -13.74 -27.28 4.93
CA ASP A 415 -14.22 -26.82 3.64
C ASP A 415 -13.53 -27.50 2.46
N TYR A 416 -12.29 -27.97 2.66
CA TYR A 416 -11.47 -28.63 1.62
C TYR A 416 -10.96 -29.99 2.06
N PRO A 417 -11.84 -30.98 2.31
CA PRO A 417 -11.45 -32.29 2.87
C PRO A 417 -10.56 -33.13 1.95
N THR A 418 -10.41 -32.74 0.68
CA THR A 418 -9.52 -33.39 -0.27
C THR A 418 -8.06 -32.99 -0.14
N LEU A 419 -7.76 -31.92 0.59
CA LEU A 419 -6.41 -31.43 0.80
C LEU A 419 -5.71 -32.24 1.89
N THR A 420 -4.43 -32.51 1.69
CA THR A 420 -3.58 -33.11 2.72
C THR A 420 -3.18 -32.05 3.77
N ASN A 421 -2.91 -32.51 5.01
CA ASN A 421 -2.44 -31.62 6.08
C ASN A 421 -1.20 -30.79 5.67
N THR A 422 -0.34 -31.35 4.85
CA THR A 422 0.86 -30.67 4.33
C THR A 422 0.48 -29.54 3.36
N GLN A 423 -0.50 -29.77 2.48
CA GLN A 423 -0.99 -28.74 1.55
C GLN A 423 -1.66 -27.58 2.28
N ILE A 424 -2.50 -27.89 3.30
CA ILE A 424 -3.14 -26.88 4.14
C ILE A 424 -2.09 -26.04 4.88
N ARG A 425 -1.09 -26.68 5.51
CA ARG A 425 -0.02 -25.97 6.21
C ARG A 425 0.85 -25.13 5.26
N ASN A 426 1.16 -25.62 4.07
CA ASN A 426 1.90 -24.85 3.08
C ASN A 426 1.12 -23.63 2.60
N MET A 427 -0.19 -23.80 2.37
CA MET A 427 -1.07 -22.68 2.02
C MET A 427 -1.11 -21.63 3.15
N LEU A 428 -1.35 -22.06 4.38
CA LEU A 428 -1.38 -21.17 5.54
C LEU A 428 -0.03 -20.48 5.78
N ALA A 429 1.08 -21.18 5.56
CA ALA A 429 2.42 -20.61 5.64
C ALA A 429 2.66 -19.51 4.59
N ALA A 430 2.09 -19.65 3.38
CA ALA A 430 2.12 -18.61 2.36
C ALA A 430 1.41 -17.32 2.81
N PHE A 431 0.37 -17.45 3.65
CA PHE A 431 -0.32 -16.33 4.29
C PHE A 431 0.24 -15.98 5.69
N LEU A 432 1.50 -16.36 5.97
CA LEU A 432 2.25 -16.04 7.19
C LEU A 432 1.69 -16.69 8.47
N PHE A 433 0.95 -17.79 8.37
CA PHE A 433 0.58 -18.63 9.51
C PHE A 433 1.51 -19.83 9.59
N THR A 434 2.47 -19.80 10.53
CA THR A 434 3.52 -20.82 10.65
C THR A 434 3.48 -21.50 12.04
N GLY A 435 4.01 -22.73 12.12
CA GLY A 435 4.12 -23.45 13.39
C GLY A 435 2.78 -23.66 14.06
N ASP A 436 2.64 -23.18 15.30
CA ASP A 436 1.43 -23.34 16.14
C ASP A 436 0.36 -22.26 15.85
N ASP A 437 0.68 -21.25 15.06
CA ASP A 437 -0.30 -20.21 14.70
C ASP A 437 -1.54 -20.78 13.99
N VAL A 438 -1.37 -21.88 13.24
CA VAL A 438 -2.46 -22.55 12.52
C VAL A 438 -3.55 -23.11 13.45
N PHE A 439 -3.26 -23.28 14.72
CA PHE A 439 -4.20 -23.80 15.74
C PHE A 439 -4.86 -22.68 16.58
N LYS A 440 -4.58 -21.41 16.30
CA LYS A 440 -5.30 -20.29 16.92
C LYS A 440 -6.76 -20.29 16.51
N LEU A 441 -7.64 -19.92 17.43
CA LEU A 441 -9.06 -19.73 17.14
C LEU A 441 -9.25 -18.49 16.24
N ILE A 442 -10.13 -18.59 15.27
CA ILE A 442 -10.46 -17.46 14.37
C ILE A 442 -11.00 -16.27 15.15
N GLY A 443 -11.76 -16.52 16.22
CA GLY A 443 -12.27 -15.49 17.10
C GLY A 443 -11.18 -14.64 17.79
N ASP A 444 -10.01 -15.20 18.04
CA ASP A 444 -8.89 -14.52 18.70
C ASP A 444 -7.99 -13.74 17.73
N LEU A 445 -8.23 -13.88 16.43
CA LEU A 445 -7.43 -13.22 15.40
C LEU A 445 -7.79 -11.73 15.27
N SER A 446 -6.79 -10.91 14.93
CA SER A 446 -6.98 -9.54 14.48
C SER A 446 -7.75 -9.49 13.15
N GLY A 447 -8.34 -8.33 12.82
CA GLY A 447 -9.03 -8.14 11.54
C GLY A 447 -8.16 -8.49 10.32
N GLY A 448 -6.89 -8.09 10.32
CA GLY A 448 -5.95 -8.42 9.26
C GLY A 448 -5.60 -9.91 9.16
N GLU A 449 -5.51 -10.61 10.30
CA GLU A 449 -5.29 -12.07 10.31
C GLU A 449 -6.52 -12.80 9.78
N ARG A 450 -7.73 -12.40 10.18
CA ARG A 450 -8.99 -12.95 9.62
C ARG A 450 -9.07 -12.73 8.11
N GLY A 451 -8.70 -11.53 7.64
CA GLY A 451 -8.62 -11.24 6.20
C GLY A 451 -7.69 -12.20 5.46
N ARG A 452 -6.51 -12.50 6.02
CA ARG A 452 -5.57 -13.47 5.43
C ARG A 452 -6.13 -14.90 5.39
N VAL A 453 -6.83 -15.34 6.44
CA VAL A 453 -7.49 -16.66 6.45
C VAL A 453 -8.61 -16.72 5.38
N SER A 454 -9.43 -15.67 5.28
CA SER A 454 -10.48 -15.58 4.28
C SER A 454 -9.92 -15.58 2.85
N LEU A 455 -8.81 -14.88 2.61
CA LEU A 455 -8.10 -14.92 1.33
C LEU A 455 -7.52 -16.30 1.04
N ALA A 456 -6.89 -16.96 2.01
CA ALA A 456 -6.39 -18.31 1.85
C ALA A 456 -7.52 -19.30 1.47
N LYS A 457 -8.69 -19.16 2.11
CA LYS A 457 -9.89 -19.95 1.81
C LYS A 457 -10.39 -19.68 0.39
N LEU A 458 -10.46 -18.42 -0.04
CA LEU A 458 -10.84 -18.03 -1.40
C LEU A 458 -9.86 -18.60 -2.44
N MET A 459 -8.57 -18.58 -2.15
CA MET A 459 -7.53 -19.08 -3.05
C MET A 459 -7.60 -20.61 -3.26
N LEU A 460 -8.19 -21.33 -2.32
CA LEU A 460 -8.45 -22.77 -2.44
C LEU A 460 -9.76 -23.07 -3.17
N SER A 461 -10.59 -22.05 -3.42
CA SER A 461 -11.83 -22.23 -4.14
C SER A 461 -11.57 -22.59 -5.61
N ASN A 462 -12.48 -23.34 -6.18
CA ASN A 462 -12.44 -23.72 -7.60
C ASN A 462 -12.95 -22.61 -8.54
N ALA A 463 -13.20 -21.42 -8.01
CA ALA A 463 -13.78 -20.31 -8.75
C ALA A 463 -12.90 -19.90 -9.93
N ASN A 464 -13.55 -19.51 -11.03
CA ASN A 464 -12.88 -18.95 -12.21
C ASN A 464 -13.21 -17.48 -12.45
N PHE A 465 -14.08 -16.91 -11.61
CA PHE A 465 -14.40 -15.49 -11.55
C PHE A 465 -14.36 -15.01 -10.09
N LEU A 466 -13.34 -14.24 -9.73
CA LEU A 466 -13.19 -13.69 -8.40
C LEU A 466 -13.81 -12.30 -8.32
N ILE A 467 -14.63 -12.08 -7.30
CA ILE A 467 -15.18 -10.77 -6.95
C ILE A 467 -14.65 -10.40 -5.56
N LEU A 468 -13.87 -9.30 -5.46
CA LEU A 468 -13.18 -8.91 -4.24
C LEU A 468 -13.62 -7.51 -3.81
N ASP A 469 -14.11 -7.36 -2.57
CA ASP A 469 -14.48 -6.06 -1.99
C ASP A 469 -13.41 -5.62 -0.99
N GLU A 470 -12.61 -4.61 -1.36
CA GLU A 470 -11.50 -4.05 -0.59
C GLU A 470 -10.53 -5.09 -0.01
N PRO A 471 -9.95 -5.99 -0.85
CA PRO A 471 -9.15 -7.12 -0.36
C PRO A 471 -7.83 -6.71 0.30
N THR A 472 -7.39 -5.48 0.13
CA THR A 472 -6.15 -4.93 0.69
C THR A 472 -6.35 -4.26 2.06
N ASN A 473 -7.61 -4.06 2.50
CA ASN A 473 -7.89 -3.43 3.79
C ASN A 473 -7.37 -4.26 4.96
N HIS A 474 -6.76 -3.60 5.92
CA HIS A 474 -6.16 -4.19 7.12
C HIS A 474 -5.00 -5.18 6.87
N LEU A 475 -4.58 -5.37 5.61
CA LEU A 475 -3.39 -6.16 5.29
C LEU A 475 -2.12 -5.30 5.47
N ASP A 476 -1.10 -5.91 6.04
CA ASP A 476 0.24 -5.31 6.04
C ASP A 476 0.88 -5.40 4.63
N ILE A 477 1.96 -4.66 4.44
CA ILE A 477 2.63 -4.56 3.14
C ILE A 477 3.03 -5.93 2.59
N THR A 478 3.55 -6.82 3.44
CA THR A 478 3.95 -8.18 3.03
C THR A 478 2.77 -9.02 2.58
N SER A 479 1.65 -8.95 3.32
CA SER A 479 0.41 -9.66 2.95
C SER A 479 -0.18 -9.12 1.64
N LYS A 480 -0.10 -7.80 1.39
CA LYS A 480 -0.49 -7.20 0.11
C LYS A 480 0.36 -7.72 -1.05
N GLU A 481 1.69 -7.83 -0.87
CA GLU A 481 2.59 -8.37 -1.89
C GLU A 481 2.29 -9.83 -2.23
N ILE A 482 1.96 -10.64 -1.23
CA ILE A 482 1.55 -12.04 -1.44
C ILE A 482 0.26 -12.08 -2.26
N LEU A 483 -0.74 -11.26 -1.91
CA LEU A 483 -1.99 -11.17 -2.64
C LEU A 483 -1.78 -10.70 -4.09
N GLU A 484 -0.97 -9.67 -4.31
CA GLU A 484 -0.63 -9.15 -5.64
C GLU A 484 -0.03 -10.23 -6.54
N ARG A 485 0.96 -10.98 -6.03
CA ARG A 485 1.57 -12.10 -6.77
C ARG A 485 0.55 -13.18 -7.08
N ALA A 486 -0.25 -13.59 -6.09
CA ALA A 486 -1.25 -14.62 -6.26
C ALA A 486 -2.31 -14.23 -7.32
N LEU A 487 -2.76 -12.98 -7.33
CA LEU A 487 -3.71 -12.50 -8.34
C LEU A 487 -3.09 -12.33 -9.72
N ASN A 488 -1.81 -11.93 -9.82
CA ASN A 488 -1.11 -11.84 -11.11
C ASN A 488 -0.84 -13.21 -11.72
N ASP A 489 -0.62 -14.24 -10.90
CA ASP A 489 -0.45 -15.63 -11.36
C ASP A 489 -1.79 -16.30 -11.68
N TYR A 490 -2.92 -15.73 -11.24
CA TYR A 490 -4.25 -16.27 -11.48
C TYR A 490 -4.68 -16.11 -12.93
N THR A 491 -5.04 -17.22 -13.56
CA THR A 491 -5.42 -17.26 -14.99
C THR A 491 -6.91 -17.03 -15.25
N GLY A 492 -7.72 -16.90 -14.18
CA GLY A 492 -9.15 -16.59 -14.25
C GLY A 492 -9.45 -15.12 -14.46
N THR A 493 -10.68 -14.73 -14.18
CA THR A 493 -11.17 -13.35 -14.31
C THR A 493 -11.34 -12.73 -12.92
N ILE A 494 -10.98 -11.46 -12.75
CA ILE A 494 -11.06 -10.78 -11.47
C ILE A 494 -11.83 -9.47 -11.64
N LEU A 495 -12.77 -9.22 -10.74
CA LEU A 495 -13.45 -7.95 -10.54
C LEU A 495 -13.27 -7.52 -9.09
N TYR A 496 -12.69 -6.35 -8.84
CA TYR A 496 -12.46 -5.93 -7.47
C TYR A 496 -12.68 -4.42 -7.27
N VAL A 497 -13.03 -4.07 -6.04
CA VAL A 497 -13.02 -2.70 -5.54
C VAL A 497 -11.78 -2.54 -4.68
N SER A 498 -11.01 -1.49 -4.89
CA SER A 498 -9.90 -1.14 -3.99
C SER A 498 -9.59 0.36 -4.04
N HIS A 499 -9.11 0.89 -2.93
CA HIS A 499 -8.52 2.23 -2.82
C HIS A 499 -7.00 2.21 -2.82
N ASP A 500 -6.39 1.02 -2.85
CA ASP A 500 -4.94 0.86 -2.89
C ASP A 500 -4.41 1.05 -4.33
N ARG A 501 -3.89 2.24 -4.59
CA ARG A 501 -3.39 2.65 -5.92
C ARG A 501 -2.24 1.78 -6.42
N TYR A 502 -1.36 1.36 -5.50
CA TYR A 502 -0.25 0.49 -5.87
C TYR A 502 -0.75 -0.90 -6.27
N PHE A 503 -1.67 -1.46 -5.50
CA PHE A 503 -2.32 -2.73 -5.81
C PHE A 503 -3.04 -2.69 -7.16
N ILE A 504 -3.83 -1.63 -7.42
CA ILE A 504 -4.51 -1.46 -8.71
C ILE A 504 -3.49 -1.36 -9.84
N ASN A 505 -2.42 -0.60 -9.66
CA ASN A 505 -1.40 -0.43 -10.69
C ASN A 505 -0.68 -1.73 -11.07
N GLN A 506 -0.49 -2.63 -10.09
CA GLN A 506 0.18 -3.93 -10.30
C GLN A 506 -0.75 -5.01 -10.86
N THR A 507 -2.06 -4.96 -10.57
CA THR A 507 -2.97 -6.08 -10.86
C THR A 507 -4.02 -5.77 -11.92
N ALA A 508 -4.43 -4.50 -12.11
CA ALA A 508 -5.48 -4.14 -13.05
C ALA A 508 -4.99 -4.14 -14.50
N THR A 509 -5.80 -4.74 -15.37
CA THR A 509 -5.68 -4.59 -16.83
C THR A 509 -6.69 -3.58 -17.38
N ARG A 510 -7.70 -3.25 -16.57
CA ARG A 510 -8.79 -2.35 -16.93
C ARG A 510 -9.38 -1.71 -15.67
N ILE A 511 -9.77 -0.44 -15.77
CA ILE A 511 -10.37 0.31 -14.67
C ILE A 511 -11.76 0.80 -15.08
N LEU A 512 -12.74 0.62 -14.19
CA LEU A 512 -14.08 1.18 -14.29
C LEU A 512 -14.25 2.23 -13.18
N GLU A 513 -14.28 3.52 -13.55
CA GLU A 513 -14.52 4.62 -12.61
C GLU A 513 -16.02 4.90 -12.50
N LEU A 514 -16.56 4.78 -11.29
CA LEU A 514 -17.96 5.14 -11.00
C LEU A 514 -18.01 6.61 -10.60
N THR A 515 -18.43 7.46 -11.54
CA THR A 515 -18.54 8.91 -11.37
C THR A 515 -19.81 9.44 -12.05
N GLY A 516 -20.45 10.47 -11.49
CA GLY A 516 -21.69 11.01 -12.04
C GLY A 516 -22.82 9.98 -12.21
N ASN A 517 -22.89 8.98 -11.32
CA ASN A 517 -23.84 7.86 -11.35
C ASN A 517 -23.70 6.91 -12.56
N THR A 518 -22.60 6.97 -13.30
CA THR A 518 -22.32 6.12 -14.46
C THR A 518 -20.88 5.63 -14.44
N PHE A 519 -20.52 4.70 -15.36
CA PHE A 519 -19.16 4.21 -15.50
C PHE A 519 -18.40 4.90 -16.62
N VAL A 520 -17.16 5.29 -16.32
CA VAL A 520 -16.14 5.63 -17.31
C VAL A 520 -15.14 4.48 -17.36
N ASN A 521 -14.79 4.04 -18.57
CA ASN A 521 -13.96 2.88 -18.81
C ASN A 521 -12.55 3.27 -19.29
N TYR A 522 -11.51 2.77 -18.61
CA TYR A 522 -10.11 2.97 -18.92
C TYR A 522 -9.44 1.61 -19.16
N ILE A 523 -8.84 1.41 -20.33
CA ILE A 523 -8.19 0.15 -20.68
C ILE A 523 -6.70 0.27 -20.36
N GLY A 524 -6.33 -0.06 -19.13
CA GLY A 524 -4.97 0.03 -18.62
C GLY A 524 -4.93 -0.06 -17.10
N ASN A 525 -3.75 0.20 -16.56
CA ASN A 525 -3.47 0.25 -15.13
C ASN A 525 -3.79 1.64 -14.53
N TYR A 526 -3.40 1.84 -13.26
CA TYR A 526 -3.66 3.09 -12.55
C TYR A 526 -2.89 4.29 -13.12
N ASP A 527 -1.66 4.10 -13.61
CA ASP A 527 -0.89 5.17 -14.24
C ASP A 527 -1.57 5.66 -15.53
N TYR A 528 -2.05 4.73 -16.37
CA TYR A 528 -2.84 5.07 -17.54
C TYR A 528 -4.14 5.82 -17.21
N TYR A 529 -4.82 5.41 -16.14
CA TYR A 529 -6.01 6.13 -15.64
C TYR A 529 -5.68 7.59 -15.30
N LEU A 530 -4.57 7.84 -14.59
CA LEU A 530 -4.16 9.19 -14.22
C LEU A 530 -3.88 10.07 -15.45
N GLU A 531 -3.25 9.52 -16.48
CA GLU A 531 -2.97 10.26 -17.73
C GLU A 531 -4.25 10.63 -18.50
N LYS A 532 -5.27 9.78 -18.47
CA LYS A 532 -6.49 9.95 -19.27
C LYS A 532 -7.69 10.51 -18.50
N LYS A 533 -7.64 10.57 -17.17
CA LYS A 533 -8.74 11.04 -16.33
C LYS A 533 -9.24 12.42 -16.76
N ASP A 534 -8.35 13.39 -16.93
CA ASP A 534 -8.70 14.77 -17.27
C ASP A 534 -9.28 14.92 -18.68
N LEU A 535 -9.02 13.95 -19.55
CA LEU A 535 -9.52 13.95 -20.93
C LEU A 535 -10.91 13.31 -21.06
N LEU A 536 -11.19 12.25 -20.30
CA LEU A 536 -12.40 11.44 -20.43
C LEU A 536 -13.51 11.83 -19.43
N THR A 537 -13.15 12.21 -18.21
CA THR A 537 -14.14 12.57 -17.17
C THR A 537 -14.92 13.87 -17.49
N PRO A 538 -14.36 14.96 -18.06
CA PRO A 538 -15.12 16.16 -18.39
C PRO A 538 -16.22 15.94 -19.43
N ALA A 539 -16.04 15.00 -20.34
CA ALA A 539 -17.06 14.71 -21.37
C ALA A 539 -18.36 14.13 -20.79
N VAL A 540 -18.29 13.47 -19.63
CA VAL A 540 -19.47 12.88 -18.96
C VAL A 540 -20.22 13.93 -18.12
N SER A 541 -19.51 14.86 -17.49
CA SER A 541 -20.15 15.92 -16.67
C SER A 541 -20.91 16.97 -17.48
N THR A 542 -20.54 17.18 -18.74
CA THR A 542 -21.26 18.08 -19.67
C THR A 542 -22.43 17.40 -20.38
N ALA A 543 -22.42 16.08 -20.53
CA ALA A 543 -23.51 15.33 -21.15
C ALA A 543 -24.76 15.17 -20.26
N ALA A 544 -24.63 15.37 -18.93
CA ALA A 544 -25.75 15.27 -17.98
C ALA A 544 -26.65 16.53 -17.94
N SER A 545 -26.34 17.59 -18.67
CA SER A 545 -27.08 18.87 -18.66
C SER A 545 -27.80 19.25 -19.96
N GLU A 546 -27.79 18.42 -21.01
CA GLU A 546 -28.56 18.67 -22.23
C GLU A 546 -29.36 17.44 -22.65
N ASP A 547 -30.70 17.56 -22.54
CA ASP A 547 -31.67 16.68 -23.17
C ASP A 547 -31.56 16.73 -24.69
N THR A 548 -30.82 15.77 -25.28
CA THR A 548 -30.94 15.49 -26.72
C THR A 548 -30.71 14.00 -26.97
N PRO A 549 -31.59 13.30 -27.69
CA PRO A 549 -31.46 11.87 -27.94
C PRO A 549 -30.50 11.59 -29.10
N ALA A 550 -29.74 10.54 -28.92
CA ALA A 550 -28.93 9.84 -29.91
C ALA A 550 -27.49 10.30 -30.13
N GLN A 551 -26.56 9.56 -29.53
CA GLN A 551 -25.34 9.13 -30.24
C GLN A 551 -24.70 7.93 -29.54
N VAL A 552 -25.23 6.74 -29.84
CA VAL A 552 -24.67 5.43 -29.40
C VAL A 552 -23.40 5.05 -30.21
N SER A 553 -22.97 5.89 -31.18
CA SER A 553 -21.90 5.55 -32.10
C SER A 553 -20.48 6.02 -31.68
N GLU A 554 -20.35 7.11 -30.93
CA GLU A 554 -19.02 7.66 -30.59
C GLU A 554 -18.27 6.89 -29.49
N SER A 555 -19.00 6.37 -28.50
CA SER A 555 -18.35 5.57 -27.42
C SER A 555 -17.81 4.22 -27.89
N LYS A 556 -18.45 3.60 -28.91
CA LYS A 556 -17.95 2.37 -29.52
C LYS A 556 -16.72 2.60 -30.42
N LEU A 557 -16.66 3.73 -31.11
CA LEU A 557 -15.51 4.11 -31.94
C LEU A 557 -14.30 4.45 -31.06
N SER A 558 -14.47 5.24 -30.00
CA SER A 558 -13.39 5.55 -29.05
C SER A 558 -12.85 4.30 -28.32
N TRP A 559 -13.71 3.33 -28.04
CA TRP A 559 -13.30 2.06 -27.43
C TRP A 559 -12.48 1.19 -28.39
N GLN A 560 -12.84 1.15 -29.68
CA GLN A 560 -12.06 0.43 -30.69
C GLN A 560 -10.70 1.09 -30.94
N GLU A 561 -10.65 2.41 -31.03
CA GLU A 561 -9.41 3.19 -31.18
C GLU A 561 -8.47 3.00 -29.97
N GLN A 562 -8.98 3.07 -28.74
CA GLN A 562 -8.20 2.80 -27.52
C GLN A 562 -7.66 1.36 -27.47
N LYS A 563 -8.45 0.39 -27.92
CA LYS A 563 -8.03 -1.01 -27.97
C LYS A 563 -6.94 -1.25 -29.02
N GLU A 564 -7.04 -0.58 -30.17
CA GLU A 564 -6.03 -0.64 -31.22
C GLU A 564 -4.72 0.06 -30.81
N GLU A 565 -4.81 1.19 -30.12
CA GLU A 565 -3.65 1.90 -29.57
C GLU A 565 -2.92 1.07 -28.49
N GLN A 566 -3.65 0.43 -27.58
CA GLN A 566 -3.06 -0.46 -26.59
C GLN A 566 -2.46 -1.73 -27.21
N ALA A 567 -3.11 -2.29 -28.21
CA ALA A 567 -2.56 -3.43 -28.94
C ALA A 567 -1.24 -3.04 -29.62
N ARG A 568 -1.16 -1.81 -30.13
CA ARG A 568 0.03 -1.23 -30.78
C ARG A 568 1.16 -1.00 -29.76
N LEU A 569 0.83 -0.44 -28.58
CA LEU A 569 1.79 -0.24 -27.49
C LEU A 569 2.32 -1.58 -26.92
N ARG A 570 1.45 -2.56 -26.69
CA ARG A 570 1.87 -3.90 -26.25
C ARG A 570 2.74 -4.62 -27.28
N LYS A 571 2.41 -4.48 -28.56
CA LYS A 571 3.23 -5.04 -29.64
C LYS A 571 4.62 -4.38 -29.64
N ARG A 572 4.68 -3.04 -29.52
CA ARG A 572 5.92 -2.28 -29.44
C ARG A 572 6.77 -2.69 -28.24
N GLN A 573 6.18 -2.81 -27.03
CA GLN A 573 6.88 -3.28 -25.83
C GLN A 573 7.39 -4.72 -25.95
N ASN A 574 6.60 -5.63 -26.54
CA ASN A 574 7.03 -6.99 -26.76
C ASN A 574 8.15 -7.09 -27.81
N ASP A 575 8.09 -6.25 -28.85
CA ASP A 575 9.13 -6.20 -29.88
C ASP A 575 10.41 -5.59 -29.31
N LEU A 576 10.32 -4.55 -28.45
CA LEU A 576 11.44 -3.96 -27.72
C LEU A 576 12.12 -5.00 -26.82
N LYS A 577 11.34 -5.71 -26.01
CA LYS A 577 11.87 -6.76 -25.12
C LYS A 577 12.56 -7.89 -25.87
N LYS A 578 12.00 -8.33 -27.00
CA LYS A 578 12.63 -9.36 -27.85
C LYS A 578 13.93 -8.88 -28.48
N THR A 579 13.98 -7.61 -28.86
CA THR A 579 15.19 -6.99 -29.41
C THR A 579 16.29 -6.91 -28.35
N GLU A 580 15.97 -6.50 -27.12
CA GLU A 580 16.89 -6.48 -25.97
C GLU A 580 17.40 -7.87 -25.60
N GLU A 581 16.53 -8.87 -25.54
CA GLU A 581 16.93 -10.27 -25.28
C GLU A 581 17.89 -10.79 -26.37
N ARG A 582 17.64 -10.46 -27.64
CA ARG A 582 18.50 -10.89 -28.73
C ARG A 582 19.86 -10.19 -28.72
N ILE A 583 19.90 -8.89 -28.43
CA ILE A 583 21.14 -8.11 -28.24
C ILE A 583 21.98 -8.76 -27.13
N GLY A 584 21.40 -9.05 -25.95
CA GLY A 584 22.11 -9.66 -24.84
C GLY A 584 22.68 -11.05 -25.14
N VAL A 585 21.98 -11.86 -25.96
CA VAL A 585 22.47 -13.16 -26.41
C VAL A 585 23.69 -13.01 -27.34
N LEU A 586 23.62 -12.07 -28.30
CA LEU A 586 24.72 -11.86 -29.26
C LEU A 586 25.96 -11.24 -28.59
N GLU A 587 25.78 -10.30 -27.66
CA GLU A 587 26.88 -9.73 -26.87
C GLU A 587 27.59 -10.79 -26.03
N THR A 588 26.78 -11.65 -25.35
CA THR A 588 27.32 -12.77 -24.56
C THR A 588 28.09 -13.76 -25.47
N ARG A 589 27.58 -14.00 -26.68
CA ARG A 589 28.24 -14.88 -27.64
C ARG A 589 29.55 -14.29 -28.15
N ASN A 590 29.56 -13.00 -28.47
CA ASN A 590 30.77 -12.29 -28.90
C ASN A 590 31.82 -12.27 -27.82
N GLY A 591 31.44 -12.05 -26.53
CA GLY A 591 32.38 -12.18 -25.40
C GLY A 591 32.99 -13.56 -25.29
N LYS A 592 32.19 -14.62 -25.48
CA LYS A 592 32.74 -16.00 -25.51
C LYS A 592 33.63 -16.28 -26.71
N ILE A 593 33.36 -15.70 -27.87
CA ILE A 593 34.24 -15.81 -29.04
C ILE A 593 35.60 -15.13 -28.75
N ASP A 594 35.61 -13.98 -28.11
CA ASP A 594 36.85 -13.28 -27.71
C ASP A 594 37.66 -14.09 -26.70
N GLU A 595 37.02 -14.71 -25.71
CA GLU A 595 37.67 -15.63 -24.78
C GLU A 595 38.24 -16.87 -25.47
N LEU A 596 37.53 -17.46 -26.42
CA LEU A 596 37.99 -18.61 -27.18
C LEU A 596 39.16 -18.26 -28.11
N MET A 597 39.17 -17.06 -28.71
CA MET A 597 40.26 -16.58 -29.56
C MET A 597 41.56 -16.35 -28.78
N MET A 598 41.47 -16.13 -27.45
CA MET A 598 42.65 -15.99 -26.57
C MET A 598 43.26 -17.35 -26.13
N GLN A 599 42.58 -18.46 -26.38
CA GLN A 599 43.06 -19.79 -26.02
C GLN A 599 44.13 -20.28 -26.98
N GLU A 600 45.22 -20.85 -26.48
CA GLU A 600 46.41 -21.29 -27.24
C GLU A 600 46.06 -22.35 -28.30
N GLU A 601 45.06 -23.21 -28.05
CA GLU A 601 44.55 -24.23 -28.97
C GLU A 601 43.81 -23.66 -30.18
N VAL A 602 43.20 -22.49 -30.05
CA VAL A 602 42.43 -21.81 -31.11
C VAL A 602 43.36 -20.86 -31.87
N TYR A 603 44.21 -20.12 -31.18
CA TYR A 603 45.16 -19.19 -31.77
C TYR A 603 46.16 -19.88 -32.72
N THR A 604 46.53 -21.13 -32.45
CA THR A 604 47.44 -21.91 -33.31
C THR A 604 46.73 -22.56 -34.52
N ASN A 605 45.40 -22.56 -34.54
CA ASN A 605 44.60 -23.19 -35.61
C ASN A 605 43.96 -22.11 -36.49
N SER A 606 44.60 -21.78 -37.61
CA SER A 606 44.19 -20.73 -38.57
C SER A 606 42.76 -20.93 -39.11
N VAL A 607 42.26 -22.16 -39.26
CA VAL A 607 40.88 -22.43 -39.76
C VAL A 607 39.84 -22.07 -38.71
N LYS A 608 40.00 -22.54 -37.48
CA LYS A 608 39.11 -22.20 -36.37
C LYS A 608 39.07 -20.71 -36.05
N CYS A 609 40.21 -20.05 -36.12
CA CYS A 609 40.33 -18.62 -35.92
C CYS A 609 39.57 -17.83 -37.00
N GLN A 610 39.64 -18.26 -38.27
CA GLN A 610 38.85 -17.66 -39.36
C GLN A 610 37.35 -17.90 -39.24
N GLU A 611 36.91 -19.08 -38.78
CA GLU A 611 35.50 -19.38 -38.55
C GLU A 611 34.92 -18.51 -37.43
N LEU A 612 35.58 -18.41 -36.31
CA LEU A 612 35.19 -17.55 -35.18
C LEU A 612 35.18 -16.06 -35.53
N ALA A 613 36.18 -15.62 -36.33
CA ALA A 613 36.20 -14.24 -36.82
C ALA A 613 35.02 -13.93 -37.76
N LYS A 614 34.64 -14.86 -38.64
CA LYS A 614 33.48 -14.70 -39.50
C LYS A 614 32.18 -14.70 -38.69
N GLU A 615 32.05 -15.57 -37.68
CA GLU A 615 30.89 -15.59 -36.77
C GLU A 615 30.77 -14.26 -36.01
N LYS A 616 31.88 -13.73 -35.50
CA LYS A 616 31.91 -12.44 -34.80
C LYS A 616 31.49 -11.30 -35.71
N THR A 617 32.02 -11.23 -36.93
CA THR A 617 31.64 -10.16 -37.90
C THR A 617 30.16 -10.26 -38.27
N ALA A 618 29.60 -11.46 -38.42
CA ALA A 618 28.16 -11.62 -38.68
C ALA A 618 27.30 -11.20 -37.47
N ASN A 619 27.72 -11.55 -36.25
CA ASN A 619 27.04 -11.10 -35.03
C ASN A 619 27.11 -9.60 -34.83
N GLU A 620 28.24 -8.96 -35.17
CA GLU A 620 28.41 -7.49 -35.10
C GLU A 620 27.49 -6.77 -36.09
N ALA A 621 27.33 -7.29 -37.31
CA ALA A 621 26.39 -6.75 -38.28
C ALA A 621 24.93 -6.90 -37.83
N GLU A 622 24.55 -8.06 -37.26
CA GLU A 622 23.21 -8.28 -36.69
C GLU A 622 22.96 -7.36 -35.47
N LEU A 623 23.98 -7.11 -34.65
CA LEU A 623 23.89 -6.18 -33.52
C LEU A 623 23.63 -4.74 -33.97
N GLU A 624 24.28 -4.28 -35.05
CA GLU A 624 24.08 -2.93 -35.59
C GLU A 624 22.63 -2.72 -36.08
N GLU A 625 22.06 -3.70 -36.79
CA GLU A 625 20.65 -3.67 -37.22
C GLU A 625 19.68 -3.72 -36.01
N LEU A 626 20.03 -4.48 -34.96
CA LEU A 626 19.19 -4.58 -33.76
C LEU A 626 19.23 -3.33 -32.90
N TYR A 627 20.38 -2.60 -32.85
CA TYR A 627 20.47 -1.32 -32.16
C TYR A 627 19.68 -0.23 -32.89
N GLU A 628 19.73 -0.16 -34.21
CA GLU A 628 18.88 0.76 -34.96
C GLU A 628 17.39 0.49 -34.70
N LYS A 629 16.99 -0.77 -34.74
CA LYS A 629 15.61 -1.17 -34.47
C LYS A 629 15.20 -0.91 -33.01
N TRP A 630 16.12 -1.05 -32.07
CA TRP A 630 15.88 -0.74 -30.67
C TRP A 630 15.67 0.77 -30.46
N GLU A 631 16.46 1.62 -31.13
CA GLU A 631 16.29 3.08 -31.11
C GLU A 631 14.90 3.49 -31.67
N GLU A 632 14.50 2.92 -32.81
CA GLU A 632 13.15 3.19 -33.40
C GLU A 632 11.99 2.74 -32.47
N LEU A 633 12.20 1.68 -31.69
CA LEU A 633 11.21 1.17 -30.76
C LEU A 633 11.25 1.89 -29.40
N ALA A 634 12.34 2.53 -29.03
CA ALA A 634 12.49 3.28 -27.78
C ALA A 634 12.00 4.74 -27.89
N GLU A 635 12.07 5.37 -29.09
CA GLU A 635 11.41 6.66 -29.39
C GLU A 635 9.88 6.53 -29.40
#